data_ab4f593114b662f00037bdf6dec44dcc
#
_entry.id   ab4f593114b662f00037bdf6dec44dcc
#
_cell.length_a   1.000
_cell.length_b   1.000
_cell.length_c   1.000
_cell.angle_alpha   90.00
_cell.angle_beta   90.00
_cell.angle_gamma   90.00
#
_symmetry.space_group_name_H-M   'P 1'
#
loop_
_entity.id
_entity.type
_entity.pdbx_description
1 polymer ?
#
loop_
_entity_poly.entity_id
_entity_poly.type
_entity_poly.pdbx_seq_one_letter_code
_entity_poly.pdbx_strand_id
1 'polypeptide(L)'
;AQELNLSSDIDIVFVSEDRGNEQLKAAREFIRLLSQVDEWGFCHRVDVDLRPGGSGAPLLVSPTEFENHYGYHGETWERLALVRLRAVCGSDSITDEVTTFVLSFSFRRHLVYTVFEELRLLLTRIRNEYPPRAKDVFNLKLQAGGIRDIELLTHALQVIHGGRNQSLRTRSTTEAINKLAAAGLLNAVEGQLLNQTY
;
A
#
# COMPACT_ATOMS: atom_id res chain seq x y z
N ALA A 1 1.10 -5.88 6.34
CA ALA A 1 0.66 -7.23 6.03
C ALA A 1 1.84 -8.18 6.17
N GLN A 2 1.63 -9.43 6.44
CA GLN A 2 2.65 -10.49 6.41
C GLN A 2 2.44 -11.33 5.16
N GLU A 3 2.32 -10.66 4.02
CA GLU A 3 1.90 -11.23 2.73
C GLU A 3 2.89 -10.86 1.62
N LEU A 4 4.18 -10.70 1.99
CA LEU A 4 5.22 -10.43 1.02
C LEU A 4 5.52 -11.70 0.22
N ASN A 5 5.39 -11.64 -1.10
CA ASN A 5 5.79 -12.74 -1.96
C ASN A 5 7.29 -12.63 -2.34
N LEU A 6 7.86 -13.73 -2.86
CA LEU A 6 9.28 -13.83 -3.20
C LEU A 6 9.77 -12.79 -4.22
N SER A 7 8.88 -12.20 -5.01
CA SER A 7 9.20 -11.23 -6.06
C SER A 7 8.71 -9.81 -5.73
N SER A 8 8.22 -9.57 -4.51
CA SER A 8 7.73 -8.24 -4.11
C SER A 8 8.89 -7.32 -3.75
N ASP A 9 8.76 -6.07 -4.18
CA ASP A 9 9.51 -4.99 -3.60
C ASP A 9 8.92 -4.64 -2.22
N ILE A 10 9.71 -4.03 -1.37
CA ILE A 10 9.23 -3.45 -0.11
C ILE A 10 9.21 -1.93 -0.24
N ASP A 11 8.04 -1.35 -0.05
CA ASP A 11 7.86 0.10 -0.06
C ASP A 11 8.18 0.64 1.33
N ILE A 12 9.14 1.56 1.42
CA ILE A 12 9.61 2.12 2.70
C ILE A 12 9.52 3.63 2.67
N VAL A 13 8.99 4.21 3.74
CA VAL A 13 9.01 5.64 4.00
C VAL A 13 9.75 5.89 5.32
N PHE A 14 10.74 6.76 5.29
CA PHE A 14 11.49 7.18 6.48
C PHE A 14 10.92 8.49 7.00
N VAL A 15 10.35 8.44 8.21
CA VAL A 15 9.77 9.61 8.88
C VAL A 15 10.61 9.96 10.11
N SER A 16 11.10 11.20 10.20
CA SER A 16 11.94 11.66 11.30
C SER A 16 11.86 13.18 11.45
N GLU A 17 11.78 13.65 12.69
CA GLU A 17 11.93 15.09 13.00
C GLU A 17 13.36 15.56 12.74
N ASP A 18 14.35 14.75 13.14
CA ASP A 18 15.74 15.02 12.81
C ASP A 18 16.08 14.45 11.43
N ARG A 19 16.45 15.34 10.52
CA ARG A 19 16.84 15.03 9.14
C ARG A 19 18.31 15.35 8.87
N GLY A 20 19.12 15.27 9.92
CA GLY A 20 20.55 15.48 9.84
C GLY A 20 21.29 14.43 9.00
N ASN A 21 22.58 14.66 8.82
CA ASN A 21 23.41 13.78 8.00
C ASN A 21 23.52 12.36 8.56
N GLU A 22 23.43 12.19 9.87
CA GLU A 22 23.52 10.86 10.51
C GLU A 22 22.28 10.01 10.19
N GLN A 23 21.09 10.58 10.33
CA GLN A 23 19.83 9.93 10.01
C GLN A 23 19.74 9.58 8.52
N LEU A 24 20.20 10.51 7.67
CA LEU A 24 20.23 10.27 6.22
C LEU A 24 21.20 9.14 5.85
N LYS A 25 22.37 9.07 6.50
CA LYS A 25 23.32 7.97 6.32
C LYS A 25 22.72 6.65 6.79
N ALA A 26 22.07 6.63 7.95
CA ALA A 26 21.42 5.44 8.49
C ALA A 26 20.32 4.92 7.55
N ALA A 27 19.46 5.78 7.02
CA ALA A 27 18.44 5.41 6.07
C ALA A 27 19.01 4.83 4.77
N ARG A 28 20.06 5.47 4.22
CA ARG A 28 20.75 4.96 3.02
C ARG A 28 21.43 3.62 3.27
N GLU A 29 22.07 3.46 4.42
CA GLU A 29 22.72 2.20 4.79
C GLU A 29 21.71 1.09 4.99
N PHE A 30 20.56 1.37 5.58
CA PHE A 30 19.46 0.42 5.70
C PHE A 30 18.98 -0.07 4.33
N ILE A 31 18.74 0.85 3.38
CA ILE A 31 18.38 0.48 2.00
C ILE A 31 19.48 -0.38 1.38
N ARG A 32 20.74 0.03 1.53
CA ARG A 32 21.89 -0.69 0.97
C ARG A 32 21.96 -2.13 1.49
N LEU A 33 21.84 -2.32 2.80
CA LEU A 33 21.89 -3.66 3.43
C LEU A 33 20.77 -4.58 2.94
N LEU A 34 19.59 -4.05 2.66
CA LEU A 34 18.47 -4.86 2.16
C LEU A 34 18.59 -5.20 0.67
N SER A 35 19.12 -4.27 -0.13
CA SER A 35 19.11 -4.36 -1.59
C SER A 35 20.45 -4.75 -2.22
N GLN A 36 21.54 -4.76 -1.42
CA GLN A 36 22.86 -5.14 -1.92
C GLN A 36 22.85 -6.59 -2.40
N VAL A 37 23.34 -6.79 -3.61
CA VAL A 37 23.54 -8.12 -4.20
C VAL A 37 24.92 -8.64 -3.79
N ASP A 38 24.98 -9.84 -3.25
CA ASP A 38 26.20 -10.57 -2.91
C ASP A 38 26.20 -11.98 -3.57
N GLU A 39 27.12 -12.84 -3.16
CA GLU A 39 27.22 -14.21 -3.69
C GLU A 39 26.00 -15.10 -3.38
N TRP A 40 25.17 -14.71 -2.40
CA TRP A 40 23.95 -15.40 -2.00
C TRP A 40 22.68 -14.76 -2.60
N GLY A 41 22.80 -13.64 -3.31
CA GLY A 41 21.70 -12.86 -3.87
C GLY A 41 21.46 -11.54 -3.15
N PHE A 42 20.22 -11.19 -2.89
CA PHE A 42 19.82 -9.99 -2.15
C PHE A 42 18.63 -10.28 -1.26
N CYS A 43 18.49 -9.49 -0.19
CA CYS A 43 17.39 -9.68 0.75
C CYS A 43 16.04 -9.26 0.14
N HIS A 44 15.94 -7.98 -0.24
CA HIS A 44 14.74 -7.40 -0.84
C HIS A 44 15.10 -6.24 -1.77
N ARG A 45 14.32 -6.08 -2.83
CA ARG A 45 14.31 -4.81 -3.54
C ARG A 45 13.54 -3.79 -2.69
N VAL A 46 14.12 -2.58 -2.58
CA VAL A 46 13.52 -1.51 -1.79
C VAL A 46 13.00 -0.43 -2.73
N ASP A 47 11.73 -0.12 -2.60
CA ASP A 47 11.09 1.02 -3.24
C ASP A 47 10.84 2.11 -2.19
N VAL A 48 11.16 3.34 -2.52
CA VAL A 48 10.97 4.51 -1.67
C VAL A 48 10.07 5.58 -2.30
N ASP A 49 9.41 5.26 -3.40
CA ASP A 49 8.63 6.22 -4.20
C ASP A 49 7.26 6.55 -3.58
N LEU A 50 6.81 5.77 -2.59
CA LEU A 50 5.65 6.12 -1.75
C LEU A 50 5.91 7.29 -0.78
N ARG A 51 7.16 7.78 -0.69
CA ARG A 51 7.41 8.95 0.16
C ARG A 51 6.80 10.22 -0.44
N PRO A 52 6.39 11.19 0.40
CA PRO A 52 5.93 12.50 -0.05
C PRO A 52 6.81 13.12 -1.13
N GLY A 53 6.23 13.41 -2.30
CA GLY A 53 6.95 13.96 -3.46
C GLY A 53 7.70 12.94 -4.32
N GLY A 54 7.59 11.64 -4.04
CA GLY A 54 8.14 10.57 -4.88
C GLY A 54 9.67 10.56 -4.99
N SER A 55 10.20 9.99 -6.08
CA SER A 55 11.64 9.78 -6.30
C SER A 55 12.48 11.06 -6.29
N GLY A 56 11.89 12.21 -6.63
CA GLY A 56 12.56 13.51 -6.63
C GLY A 56 12.67 14.19 -5.28
N ALA A 57 11.98 13.68 -4.25
CA ALA A 57 11.91 14.30 -2.93
C ALA A 57 13.02 13.79 -1.98
N PRO A 58 13.29 14.50 -0.86
CA PRO A 58 14.18 14.03 0.18
C PRO A 58 13.80 12.62 0.67
N LEU A 59 14.81 11.82 1.04
CA LEU A 59 14.59 10.47 1.55
C LEU A 59 13.93 10.45 2.93
N LEU A 60 14.28 11.45 3.77
CA LEU A 60 13.68 11.64 5.09
C LEU A 60 12.64 12.74 5.02
N VAL A 61 11.47 12.49 5.57
CA VAL A 61 10.39 13.46 5.70
C VAL A 61 10.00 13.65 7.16
N SER A 62 9.59 14.85 7.56
CA SER A 62 9.02 15.03 8.90
C SER A 62 7.58 14.50 8.96
N PRO A 63 7.04 14.18 10.18
CA PRO A 63 5.64 13.85 10.34
C PRO A 63 4.72 14.91 9.72
N THR A 64 5.00 16.18 9.94
CA THR A 64 4.24 17.30 9.38
C THR A 64 4.26 17.33 7.85
N GLU A 65 5.41 17.09 7.22
CA GLU A 65 5.50 17.01 5.76
C GLU A 65 4.74 15.81 5.20
N PHE A 66 4.81 14.66 5.90
CA PHE A 66 4.05 13.48 5.56
C PHE A 66 2.54 13.76 5.59
N GLU A 67 2.04 14.33 6.68
CA GLU A 67 0.63 14.69 6.82
C GLU A 67 0.17 15.72 5.81
N ASN A 68 0.95 16.78 5.60
CA ASN A 68 0.62 17.83 4.65
C ASN A 68 0.53 17.29 3.21
N HIS A 69 1.51 16.48 2.80
CA HIS A 69 1.50 15.91 1.47
C HIS A 69 0.23 15.10 1.21
N TYR A 70 -0.02 14.08 2.01
CA TYR A 70 -1.18 13.22 1.82
C TYR A 70 -2.51 13.91 2.12
N GLY A 71 -2.51 14.86 3.04
CA GLY A 71 -3.69 15.65 3.41
C GLY A 71 -4.18 16.55 2.29
N TYR A 72 -3.27 17.21 1.56
CA TYR A 72 -3.58 18.18 0.52
C TYR A 72 -3.43 17.65 -0.90
N HIS A 73 -2.51 16.72 -1.13
CA HIS A 73 -2.14 16.24 -2.46
C HIS A 73 -2.34 14.74 -2.63
N GLY A 74 -2.72 14.02 -1.56
CA GLY A 74 -2.83 12.58 -1.58
C GLY A 74 -3.88 12.07 -2.56
N GLU A 75 -3.43 11.24 -3.49
CA GLU A 75 -4.24 10.63 -4.53
C GLU A 75 -4.94 9.34 -4.05
N THR A 76 -5.93 8.88 -4.79
CA THR A 76 -6.70 7.66 -4.45
C THR A 76 -5.83 6.41 -4.46
N TRP A 77 -4.87 6.28 -5.37
CA TRP A 77 -3.96 5.13 -5.39
C TRP A 77 -3.03 5.08 -4.16
N GLU A 78 -2.58 6.23 -3.67
CA GLU A 78 -1.79 6.30 -2.43
C GLU A 78 -2.62 5.88 -1.22
N ARG A 79 -3.90 6.26 -1.21
CA ARG A 79 -4.85 5.82 -0.18
C ARG A 79 -4.97 4.31 -0.13
N LEU A 80 -5.02 3.64 -1.29
CA LEU A 80 -5.04 2.18 -1.38
C LEU A 80 -3.72 1.56 -0.91
N ALA A 81 -2.59 2.15 -1.28
CA ALA A 81 -1.27 1.67 -0.87
C ALA A 81 -1.09 1.76 0.66
N LEU A 82 -1.50 2.89 1.25
CA LEU A 82 -1.37 3.15 2.68
C LEU A 82 -2.30 2.31 3.58
N VAL A 83 -3.32 1.63 3.03
CA VAL A 83 -4.12 0.63 3.79
C VAL A 83 -3.20 -0.40 4.46
N ARG A 84 -2.11 -0.77 3.82
CA ARG A 84 -1.16 -1.78 4.30
C ARG A 84 0.00 -1.23 5.12
N LEU A 85 0.06 0.10 5.32
CA LEU A 85 1.14 0.72 6.08
C LEU A 85 1.20 0.17 7.51
N ARG A 86 2.42 -0.10 7.95
CA ARG A 86 2.73 -0.36 9.36
C ARG A 86 4.08 0.28 9.73
N ALA A 87 4.17 0.77 10.93
CA ALA A 87 5.47 1.11 11.49
C ALA A 87 6.29 -0.17 11.72
N VAL A 88 7.57 -0.09 11.39
CA VAL A 88 8.53 -1.20 11.55
C VAL A 88 9.45 -0.94 12.73
N CYS A 89 9.90 0.30 12.87
CA CYS A 89 10.72 0.78 13.99
C CYS A 89 10.55 2.29 14.11
N GLY A 90 10.95 2.85 15.24
CA GLY A 90 10.90 4.28 15.52
C GLY A 90 10.41 4.58 16.93
N SER A 91 10.27 5.86 17.26
CA SER A 91 9.65 6.29 18.53
C SER A 91 8.13 6.06 18.49
N ASP A 92 7.55 5.73 19.63
CA ASP A 92 6.11 5.54 19.75
C ASP A 92 5.35 6.81 19.33
N SER A 93 5.85 7.99 19.67
CA SER A 93 5.22 9.27 19.32
C SER A 93 5.05 9.43 17.80
N ILE A 94 6.12 9.28 17.01
CA ILE A 94 6.07 9.40 15.55
C ILE A 94 5.22 8.27 14.95
N THR A 95 5.36 7.07 15.49
CA THR A 95 4.60 5.90 15.06
C THR A 95 3.10 6.11 15.22
N ASP A 96 2.67 6.59 16.37
CA ASP A 96 1.26 6.85 16.69
C ASP A 96 0.69 7.99 15.84
N GLU A 97 1.45 9.09 15.69
CA GLU A 97 1.07 10.23 14.86
C GLU A 97 0.83 9.80 13.41
N VAL A 98 1.84 9.19 12.77
CA VAL A 98 1.76 8.73 11.38
C VAL A 98 0.66 7.68 11.19
N THR A 99 0.55 6.72 12.10
CA THR A 99 -0.48 5.67 12.01
C THR A 99 -1.88 6.26 12.14
N THR A 100 -2.09 7.17 13.08
CA THR A 100 -3.38 7.86 13.29
C THR A 100 -3.77 8.67 12.06
N PHE A 101 -2.82 9.42 11.50
CA PHE A 101 -3.05 10.16 10.27
C PHE A 101 -3.42 9.22 9.11
N VAL A 102 -2.66 8.16 8.88
CA VAL A 102 -2.92 7.21 7.78
C VAL A 102 -4.28 6.55 7.91
N LEU A 103 -4.71 6.19 9.12
CA LEU A 103 -6.05 5.66 9.35
C LEU A 103 -7.13 6.68 8.96
N SER A 104 -6.95 7.96 9.31
CA SER A 104 -7.88 9.03 8.95
C SER A 104 -7.87 9.34 7.46
N PHE A 105 -6.72 9.29 6.83
CA PHE A 105 -6.55 9.52 5.40
C PHE A 105 -7.14 8.37 4.56
N SER A 106 -6.80 7.13 4.87
CA SER A 106 -7.24 5.97 4.10
C SER A 106 -8.73 5.65 4.30
N PHE A 107 -9.26 5.82 5.51
CA PHE A 107 -10.61 5.41 5.87
C PHE A 107 -11.52 6.59 6.23
N ARG A 108 -11.76 7.46 5.27
CA ARG A 108 -12.67 8.60 5.46
C ARG A 108 -14.12 8.14 5.61
N ARG A 109 -14.83 8.70 6.57
CA ARG A 109 -16.26 8.37 6.81
C ARG A 109 -17.18 8.80 5.66
N HIS A 110 -16.83 9.88 4.98
CA HIS A 110 -17.54 10.40 3.83
C HIS A 110 -16.56 10.52 2.66
N LEU A 111 -16.68 9.60 1.71
CA LEU A 111 -15.95 9.68 0.46
C LEU A 111 -16.76 10.50 -0.54
N VAL A 112 -16.08 11.37 -1.25
CA VAL A 112 -16.67 12.12 -2.35
C VAL A 112 -16.87 11.17 -3.54
N TYR A 113 -17.90 11.38 -4.32
CA TYR A 113 -18.23 10.55 -5.51
C TYR A 113 -17.05 10.38 -6.47
N THR A 114 -16.17 11.39 -6.54
CA THR A 114 -14.95 11.37 -7.36
C THR A 114 -14.03 10.17 -7.08
N VAL A 115 -13.99 9.67 -5.84
CA VAL A 115 -13.15 8.50 -5.48
C VAL A 115 -13.53 7.26 -6.29
N PHE A 116 -14.80 7.05 -6.58
CA PHE A 116 -15.25 5.92 -7.39
C PHE A 116 -14.79 6.05 -8.85
N GLU A 117 -14.87 7.27 -9.41
CA GLU A 117 -14.37 7.54 -10.75
C GLU A 117 -12.86 7.40 -10.82
N GLU A 118 -12.12 7.90 -9.83
CA GLU A 118 -10.67 7.76 -9.73
C GLU A 118 -10.24 6.30 -9.64
N LEU A 119 -10.94 5.47 -8.85
CA LEU A 119 -10.71 4.04 -8.78
C LEU A 119 -10.96 3.35 -10.13
N ARG A 120 -12.06 3.71 -10.82
CA ARG A 120 -12.35 3.18 -12.15
C ARG A 120 -11.28 3.54 -13.17
N LEU A 121 -10.83 4.79 -13.15
CA LEU A 121 -9.76 5.27 -14.03
C LEU A 121 -8.42 4.60 -13.71
N LEU A 122 -8.11 4.39 -12.44
CA LEU A 122 -6.92 3.67 -11.99
C LEU A 122 -6.91 2.23 -12.51
N LEU A 123 -8.01 1.50 -12.32
CA LEU A 123 -8.15 0.12 -12.83
C LEU A 123 -8.02 0.07 -14.36
N THR A 124 -8.62 1.03 -15.06
CA THR A 124 -8.52 1.11 -16.52
C THR A 124 -7.09 1.39 -16.98
N ARG A 125 -6.38 2.31 -16.31
CA ARG A 125 -4.97 2.61 -16.58
C ARG A 125 -4.08 1.38 -16.40
N ILE A 126 -4.24 0.69 -15.27
CA ILE A 126 -3.47 -0.52 -14.96
C ILE A 126 -3.70 -1.61 -16.03
N ARG A 127 -4.94 -1.83 -16.45
CA ARG A 127 -5.26 -2.81 -17.49
C ARG A 127 -4.66 -2.45 -18.85
N ASN A 128 -4.62 -1.17 -19.19
CA ASN A 128 -4.03 -0.70 -20.45
C ASN A 128 -2.50 -0.76 -20.44
N GLU A 129 -1.87 -0.52 -19.29
CA GLU A 129 -0.42 -0.57 -19.11
C GLU A 129 0.12 -2.00 -19.14
N TYR A 130 -0.69 -2.95 -18.67
CA TYR A 130 -0.34 -4.38 -18.65
C TYR A 130 -1.35 -5.21 -19.46
N PRO A 131 -1.40 -5.03 -20.80
CA PRO A 131 -2.30 -5.82 -21.64
C PRO A 131 -1.94 -7.30 -21.56
N PRO A 132 -2.91 -8.20 -21.79
CA PRO A 132 -2.64 -9.62 -21.86
C PRO A 132 -1.54 -9.87 -22.88
N ARG A 133 -0.39 -10.34 -22.42
CA ARG A 133 0.72 -10.73 -23.32
C ARG A 133 0.41 -12.05 -23.99
N ALA A 134 1.05 -12.29 -25.16
CA ALA A 134 0.91 -13.49 -25.95
C ALA A 134 1.01 -14.78 -25.10
N LYS A 135 0.38 -15.83 -25.55
CA LYS A 135 -0.03 -17.09 -24.90
C LYS A 135 0.98 -17.84 -24.00
N ASP A 136 2.24 -17.43 -23.92
CA ASP A 136 3.29 -18.30 -23.37
C ASP A 136 3.82 -17.91 -21.98
N VAL A 137 3.45 -16.74 -21.41
CA VAL A 137 3.90 -16.34 -20.06
C VAL A 137 2.76 -15.71 -19.29
N PHE A 138 2.22 -16.45 -18.34
CA PHE A 138 1.21 -15.94 -17.41
C PHE A 138 1.88 -15.18 -16.26
N ASN A 139 1.62 -13.88 -16.16
CA ASN A 139 2.09 -13.07 -15.04
C ASN A 139 1.05 -13.07 -13.91
N LEU A 140 1.26 -13.91 -12.89
CA LEU A 140 0.36 -14.06 -11.74
C LEU A 140 0.06 -12.73 -11.01
N LYS A 141 0.99 -11.78 -11.01
CA LYS A 141 0.83 -10.51 -10.31
C LYS A 141 0.04 -9.50 -11.13
N LEU A 142 0.34 -9.39 -12.43
CA LEU A 142 -0.06 -8.23 -13.25
C LEU A 142 -1.16 -8.53 -14.27
N GLN A 143 -1.42 -9.79 -14.55
CA GLN A 143 -2.44 -10.17 -15.52
C GLN A 143 -3.85 -10.01 -14.94
N ALA A 144 -4.83 -9.80 -15.81
CA ALA A 144 -6.23 -9.67 -15.40
C ALA A 144 -6.66 -10.88 -14.56
N GLY A 145 -7.24 -10.64 -13.40
CA GLY A 145 -7.60 -11.64 -12.41
C GLY A 145 -6.44 -12.13 -11.54
N GLY A 146 -5.23 -11.56 -11.68
CA GLY A 146 -4.09 -11.88 -10.84
C GLY A 146 -4.11 -11.22 -9.47
N ILE A 147 -3.03 -11.42 -8.71
CA ILE A 147 -2.87 -10.95 -7.32
C ILE A 147 -3.21 -9.46 -7.17
N ARG A 148 -2.72 -8.61 -8.09
CA ARG A 148 -2.97 -7.16 -8.06
C ARG A 148 -4.46 -6.82 -8.15
N ASP A 149 -5.22 -7.49 -9.00
CA ASP A 149 -6.65 -7.21 -9.14
C ASP A 149 -7.42 -7.56 -7.87
N ILE A 150 -7.05 -8.67 -7.20
CA ILE A 150 -7.65 -9.08 -5.93
C ILE A 150 -7.30 -8.05 -4.84
N GLU A 151 -6.05 -7.64 -4.73
CA GLU A 151 -5.61 -6.63 -3.77
C GLU A 151 -6.32 -5.29 -4.00
N LEU A 152 -6.38 -4.80 -5.25
CA LEU A 152 -7.03 -3.54 -5.59
C LEU A 152 -8.53 -3.56 -5.27
N LEU A 153 -9.23 -4.64 -5.61
CA LEU A 153 -10.63 -4.79 -5.28
C LEU A 153 -10.85 -4.77 -3.76
N THR A 154 -10.06 -5.55 -3.04
CA THR A 154 -10.14 -5.67 -1.58
C THR A 154 -9.87 -4.33 -0.90
N HIS A 155 -8.77 -3.66 -1.26
CA HIS A 155 -8.41 -2.36 -0.68
C HIS A 155 -9.41 -1.27 -1.06
N ALA A 156 -9.95 -1.29 -2.29
CA ALA A 156 -11.00 -0.35 -2.69
C ALA A 156 -12.24 -0.49 -1.80
N LEU A 157 -12.71 -1.72 -1.57
CA LEU A 157 -13.85 -1.97 -0.67
C LEU A 157 -13.53 -1.58 0.78
N GLN A 158 -12.31 -1.84 1.26
CA GLN A 158 -11.88 -1.38 2.58
C GLN A 158 -11.89 0.15 2.69
N VAL A 159 -11.36 0.88 1.71
CA VAL A 159 -11.33 2.36 1.69
C VAL A 159 -12.76 2.92 1.66
N ILE A 160 -13.64 2.34 0.85
CA ILE A 160 -15.03 2.79 0.70
C ILE A 160 -15.83 2.59 2.00
N HIS A 161 -15.67 1.46 2.65
CA HIS A 161 -16.52 1.05 3.77
C HIS A 161 -15.84 1.17 5.14
N GLY A 162 -14.51 1.17 5.21
CA GLY A 162 -13.73 1.16 6.45
C GLY A 162 -13.86 2.44 7.29
N GLY A 163 -14.29 3.55 6.69
CA GLY A 163 -14.60 4.77 7.43
C GLY A 163 -15.81 4.63 8.35
N ARG A 164 -16.79 3.81 7.95
CA ARG A 164 -18.02 3.52 8.71
C ARG A 164 -17.93 2.22 9.50
N ASN A 165 -17.22 1.23 8.96
CA ASN A 165 -17.00 -0.07 9.61
C ASN A 165 -15.53 -0.29 9.90
N GLN A 166 -15.12 -0.02 11.15
CA GLN A 166 -13.72 -0.13 11.58
C GLN A 166 -13.19 -1.56 11.54
N SER A 167 -14.05 -2.58 11.60
CA SER A 167 -13.61 -3.99 11.53
C SER A 167 -12.91 -4.33 10.21
N LEU A 168 -13.19 -3.55 9.15
CA LEU A 168 -12.58 -3.73 7.83
C LEU A 168 -11.14 -3.20 7.74
N ARG A 169 -10.67 -2.45 8.77
CA ARG A 169 -9.33 -1.85 8.77
C ARG A 169 -8.27 -2.86 9.16
N THR A 170 -8.03 -3.82 8.29
CA THR A 170 -6.96 -4.82 8.45
C THR A 170 -5.94 -4.69 7.32
N ARG A 171 -4.71 -5.10 7.57
CA ARG A 171 -3.60 -5.05 6.61
C ARG A 171 -3.48 -6.34 5.79
N SER A 172 -4.08 -7.43 6.26
CA SER A 172 -4.08 -8.72 5.57
C SER A 172 -5.20 -8.74 4.53
N THR A 173 -4.87 -9.09 3.30
CA THR A 173 -5.81 -9.20 2.18
C THR A 173 -6.82 -10.33 2.44
N THR A 174 -6.34 -11.49 2.88
CA THR A 174 -7.22 -12.64 3.17
C THR A 174 -8.17 -12.36 4.34
N GLU A 175 -7.67 -11.70 5.40
CA GLU A 175 -8.51 -11.26 6.52
C GLU A 175 -9.53 -10.20 6.07
N ALA A 176 -9.13 -9.26 5.21
CA ALA A 176 -10.02 -8.25 4.66
C ALA A 176 -11.15 -8.87 3.84
N ILE A 177 -10.85 -9.82 2.95
CA ILE A 177 -11.85 -10.55 2.18
C ILE A 177 -12.87 -11.22 3.10
N ASN A 178 -12.41 -11.91 4.14
CA ASN A 178 -13.30 -12.56 5.11
C ASN A 178 -14.19 -11.56 5.85
N LYS A 179 -13.65 -10.42 6.27
CA LYS A 179 -14.41 -9.36 6.94
C LYS A 179 -15.41 -8.67 5.99
N LEU A 180 -15.05 -8.49 4.72
CA LEU A 180 -15.93 -7.94 3.70
C LEU A 180 -17.11 -8.89 3.43
N ALA A 181 -16.85 -10.20 3.35
CA ALA A 181 -17.90 -11.20 3.22
C ALA A 181 -18.82 -11.23 4.46
N ALA A 182 -18.25 -11.21 5.67
CA ALA A 182 -19.02 -11.15 6.91
C ALA A 182 -19.86 -9.88 7.04
N ALA A 183 -19.42 -8.77 6.44
CA ALA A 183 -20.17 -7.51 6.38
C ALA A 183 -21.22 -7.45 5.25
N GLY A 184 -21.37 -8.52 4.44
CA GLY A 184 -22.29 -8.58 3.31
C GLY A 184 -21.89 -7.72 2.11
N LEU A 185 -20.63 -7.29 2.04
CA LEU A 185 -20.08 -6.50 0.94
C LEU A 185 -19.53 -7.37 -0.20
N LEU A 186 -19.28 -8.62 0.08
CA LEU A 186 -19.05 -9.71 -0.87
C LEU A 186 -19.99 -10.84 -0.51
N ASN A 187 -20.51 -11.58 -1.50
CA ASN A 187 -21.22 -12.80 -1.16
C ASN A 187 -20.26 -13.92 -0.75
N ALA A 188 -20.76 -14.97 -0.10
CA ALA A 188 -19.92 -16.05 0.43
C ALA A 188 -19.09 -16.77 -0.64
N VAL A 189 -19.66 -16.95 -1.84
CA VAL A 189 -18.99 -17.62 -2.97
C VAL A 189 -17.86 -16.75 -3.50
N GLU A 190 -18.11 -15.44 -3.66
CA GLU A 190 -17.08 -14.47 -4.08
C GLU A 190 -15.92 -14.41 -3.09
N GLY A 191 -16.22 -14.30 -1.80
CA GLY A 191 -15.20 -14.28 -0.74
C GLY A 191 -14.35 -15.56 -0.73
N GLN A 192 -14.99 -16.72 -0.85
CA GLN A 192 -14.27 -17.99 -0.93
C GLN A 192 -13.39 -18.08 -2.18
N LEU A 193 -13.93 -17.71 -3.34
CA LEU A 193 -13.18 -17.71 -4.61
C LEU A 193 -11.96 -16.80 -4.54
N LEU A 194 -12.11 -15.56 -4.07
CA LEU A 194 -11.01 -14.62 -3.93
C LEU A 194 -9.91 -15.14 -2.99
N ASN A 195 -10.29 -15.74 -1.85
CA ASN A 195 -9.31 -16.32 -0.92
C ASN A 195 -8.60 -17.56 -1.46
N GLN A 196 -9.24 -18.35 -2.31
CA GLN A 196 -8.63 -19.54 -2.93
C GLN A 196 -7.68 -19.15 -4.08
N THR A 197 -7.94 -18.01 -4.71
CA THR A 197 -7.16 -17.54 -5.86
C THR A 197 -5.96 -16.68 -5.42
N TYR A 198 -6.08 -15.97 -4.27
CA TYR A 198 -5.02 -15.14 -3.69
C TYR A 198 -3.94 -16.00 -3.02
#